data_a5162d8a34d8fa7331bf5e41df968fa5
#
_entry.id   a5162d8a34d8fa7331bf5e41df968fa5
#
_cell.length_a   1.000
_cell.length_b   1.000
_cell.length_c   1.000
_cell.angle_alpha   90.00
_cell.angle_beta   90.00
_cell.angle_gamma   90.00
#
_symmetry.space_group_name_H-M   'P 1'
#
loop_
_entity.id
_entity.type
_entity.pdbx_description
1 polymer ?
#
loop_
_entity_poly.entity_id
_entity_poly.type
_entity_poly.pdbx_seq_one_letter_code
_entity_poly.pdbx_strand_id
1 'polypeptide(L)'
;MYVRLAIALAALCCFSCTVRQTGETPAPAARVDVYAGTRAGDISPVARRTPTRVYVPDVLSDDVYVIDPGSGAVVDRFAVGHSPQHVVPSWDLKTLWVTGSADRGRPGSLTPIDPVSGKPGRTLRVDDAYNLYFTPDGRSALLVAEADRKIEYRDPHTMRLQAVLPVPGCRGLNHADFAPDASYAIFTCEFNDRLAKIDVTRRRVLGYLELPGGGMPQDVRMAPDGRTFYVANMLRDGVDLIDGPTLRPVGFIHTGVGTHGLYPSRDGAKLYVANRGSHHVDGPPRGQGSVSVVDFATRRVERTWPILGGGSPDMGNVSADGTQLWLSGRFDNVVYEIDTRTGQVAKIPVGHMPHGLTIWPQPGRHSLGHTGVMR
;
A
#
# COMPACT_ATOMS: atom_id res chain seq x y z
N MET A 1 59.31 -20.15 77.65
CA MET A 1 59.94 -19.63 76.44
C MET A 1 58.79 -19.25 75.50
N TYR A 2 58.31 -18.01 75.55
CA TYR A 2 57.15 -17.53 74.82
C TYR A 2 57.62 -16.64 73.70
N VAL A 3 57.30 -17.02 72.45
CA VAL A 3 57.53 -16.19 71.25
C VAL A 3 56.28 -15.38 70.99
N ARG A 4 56.36 -14.07 71.02
CA ARG A 4 55.30 -13.14 70.68
C ARG A 4 55.31 -12.91 69.18
N LEU A 5 54.18 -13.18 68.50
CA LEU A 5 53.93 -12.90 67.12
C LEU A 5 53.27 -11.48 67.02
N ALA A 6 53.93 -10.60 66.35
CA ALA A 6 53.37 -9.26 66.04
C ALA A 6 52.58 -9.31 64.76
N ILE A 7 51.31 -8.93 64.81
CA ILE A 7 50.44 -8.78 63.65
C ILE A 7 50.48 -7.32 63.18
N ALA A 8 50.96 -7.10 61.95
CA ALA A 8 50.89 -5.79 61.31
C ALA A 8 49.55 -5.65 60.55
N LEU A 9 48.74 -4.67 60.94
CA LEU A 9 47.52 -4.28 60.25
C LEU A 9 47.89 -3.36 59.04
N ALA A 10 47.65 -3.81 57.81
CA ALA A 10 47.71 -3.01 56.65
C ALA A 10 46.31 -2.38 56.39
N ALA A 11 46.20 -1.09 56.48
CA ALA A 11 44.97 -0.35 56.11
C ALA A 11 44.87 -0.20 54.61
N LEU A 12 43.86 -0.87 53.98
CA LEU A 12 43.51 -0.70 52.58
C LEU A 12 42.59 0.52 52.45
N CYS A 13 43.10 1.61 51.86
CA CYS A 13 42.28 2.74 51.46
C CYS A 13 41.54 2.38 50.15
N CYS A 14 40.25 2.06 50.23
CA CYS A 14 39.37 1.94 49.06
C CYS A 14 39.06 3.35 48.50
N PHE A 15 39.69 3.73 47.38
CA PHE A 15 39.23 4.88 46.58
C PHE A 15 38.01 4.44 45.80
N SER A 16 36.81 4.86 46.21
CA SER A 16 35.57 4.70 45.44
C SER A 16 35.59 5.72 44.29
N CYS A 17 35.98 5.31 43.07
CA CYS A 17 35.72 6.07 41.89
C CYS A 17 34.23 6.02 41.55
N THR A 18 33.50 7.07 41.89
CA THR A 18 32.12 7.28 41.42
C THR A 18 32.17 7.76 39.97
N VAL A 19 32.00 6.84 39.02
CA VAL A 19 31.75 7.20 37.61
C VAL A 19 30.34 7.81 37.53
N ARG A 20 30.29 9.12 37.39
CA ARG A 20 29.04 9.79 36.95
C ARG A 20 28.77 9.35 35.52
N GLN A 21 27.83 8.44 35.33
CA GLN A 21 27.16 8.24 34.04
C GLN A 21 26.35 9.51 33.78
N THR A 22 26.84 10.37 32.89
CA THR A 22 26.04 11.41 32.25
C THR A 22 25.09 10.66 31.32
N GLY A 23 23.85 10.45 31.77
CA GLY A 23 22.79 9.92 30.94
C GLY A 23 22.46 10.95 29.85
N GLU A 24 23.18 10.94 28.75
CA GLU A 24 22.71 11.57 27.52
C GLU A 24 21.49 10.78 27.06
N THR A 25 20.31 11.37 27.24
CA THR A 25 19.10 10.89 26.58
C THR A 25 19.40 10.92 25.07
N PRO A 26 19.31 9.80 24.34
CA PRO A 26 19.54 9.81 22.91
C PRO A 26 18.62 10.85 22.29
N ALA A 27 19.17 11.75 21.47
CA ALA A 27 18.37 12.69 20.71
C ALA A 27 17.29 11.89 19.96
N PRO A 28 16.03 12.37 19.93
CA PRO A 28 14.98 11.67 19.20
C PRO A 28 15.44 11.52 17.74
N ALA A 29 15.45 10.29 17.24
CA ALA A 29 15.79 10.00 15.84
C ALA A 29 14.99 10.95 14.95
N ALA A 30 15.66 11.61 14.00
CA ALA A 30 15.02 12.51 13.07
C ALA A 30 13.81 11.81 12.45
N ARG A 31 12.61 12.40 12.56
CA ARG A 31 11.40 11.85 11.98
C ARG A 31 11.58 11.83 10.47
N VAL A 32 11.60 10.64 9.89
CA VAL A 32 11.64 10.46 8.43
C VAL A 32 10.22 10.67 7.92
N ASP A 33 9.97 11.78 7.23
CA ASP A 33 8.72 11.96 6.49
C ASP A 33 8.77 11.12 5.21
N VAL A 34 8.05 10.01 5.20
CA VAL A 34 8.03 9.06 4.08
C VAL A 34 7.40 9.64 2.81
N TYR A 35 6.67 10.75 2.92
CA TYR A 35 6.01 11.45 1.83
C TYR A 35 6.74 12.72 1.38
N ALA A 36 7.91 13.03 1.93
CA ALA A 36 8.67 14.23 1.60
C ALA A 36 9.00 14.38 0.11
N GLY A 37 9.17 13.25 -0.60
CA GLY A 37 9.44 13.22 -2.05
C GLY A 37 8.21 13.00 -2.93
N THR A 38 6.99 13.01 -2.38
CA THR A 38 5.75 12.70 -3.12
C THR A 38 4.71 13.83 -3.02
N ARG A 39 5.15 15.03 -2.69
CA ARG A 39 4.31 16.21 -2.62
C ARG A 39 3.88 16.69 -4.01
N ALA A 40 2.85 17.52 -4.07
CA ALA A 40 2.44 18.14 -5.31
C ALA A 40 3.63 18.82 -6.02
N GLY A 41 3.85 18.50 -7.30
CA GLY A 41 4.98 19.02 -8.07
C GLY A 41 6.26 18.16 -8.08
N ASP A 42 6.42 17.19 -7.18
CA ASP A 42 7.60 16.30 -7.09
C ASP A 42 7.60 15.19 -8.17
N ILE A 43 7.12 15.51 -9.37
CA ILE A 43 7.08 14.55 -10.47
C ILE A 43 8.49 14.37 -11.05
N SER A 44 8.94 13.11 -11.11
CA SER A 44 10.25 12.79 -11.66
C SER A 44 10.37 13.22 -13.14
N PRO A 45 11.58 13.56 -13.63
CA PRO A 45 11.78 13.90 -15.04
C PRO A 45 11.35 12.81 -16.02
N VAL A 46 11.39 11.54 -15.62
CA VAL A 46 10.93 10.41 -16.42
C VAL A 46 9.41 10.45 -16.57
N ALA A 47 8.68 10.52 -15.47
CA ALA A 47 7.22 10.51 -15.45
C ALA A 47 6.60 11.80 -16.03
N ARG A 48 7.29 12.94 -15.92
CA ARG A 48 6.81 14.24 -16.46
C ARG A 48 6.60 14.25 -17.96
N ARG A 49 7.20 13.31 -18.69
CA ARG A 49 7.09 13.22 -20.16
C ARG A 49 5.83 12.48 -20.63
N THR A 50 5.07 11.93 -19.69
CA THR A 50 3.87 11.14 -20.01
C THR A 50 2.61 12.00 -19.98
N PRO A 51 1.62 11.75 -20.85
CA PRO A 51 0.33 12.41 -20.73
C PRO A 51 -0.38 11.98 -19.45
N THR A 52 -1.16 12.90 -18.85
CA THR A 52 -1.97 12.52 -17.68
C THR A 52 -3.14 11.66 -18.13
N ARG A 53 -3.26 10.45 -17.56
CA ARG A 53 -4.30 9.46 -17.85
C ARG A 53 -4.67 8.69 -16.59
N VAL A 54 -5.92 8.22 -16.53
CA VAL A 54 -6.38 7.24 -15.54
C VAL A 54 -6.53 5.90 -16.25
N TYR A 55 -5.79 4.90 -15.77
CA TYR A 55 -5.85 3.53 -16.28
C TYR A 55 -6.67 2.68 -15.33
N VAL A 56 -7.75 2.08 -15.81
CA VAL A 56 -8.76 1.37 -15.01
C VAL A 56 -8.81 -0.09 -15.45
N PRO A 57 -8.28 -1.02 -14.65
CA PRO A 57 -8.41 -2.45 -14.94
C PRO A 57 -9.80 -2.94 -14.53
N ASP A 58 -10.49 -3.62 -15.44
CA ASP A 58 -11.85 -4.13 -15.24
C ASP A 58 -11.83 -5.66 -15.16
N VAL A 59 -11.97 -6.18 -13.94
CA VAL A 59 -11.72 -7.58 -13.56
C VAL A 59 -12.53 -8.59 -14.38
N LEU A 60 -13.80 -8.27 -14.69
CA LEU A 60 -14.71 -9.16 -15.40
C LEU A 60 -14.81 -8.87 -16.89
N SER A 61 -14.15 -7.80 -17.37
CA SER A 61 -14.11 -7.43 -18.79
C SER A 61 -12.80 -7.80 -19.48
N ASP A 62 -11.77 -8.21 -18.72
CA ASP A 62 -10.42 -8.57 -19.22
C ASP A 62 -9.75 -7.42 -20.02
N ASP A 63 -10.01 -6.16 -19.63
CA ASP A 63 -9.52 -4.97 -20.32
C ASP A 63 -9.09 -3.84 -19.38
N VAL A 64 -8.57 -2.77 -19.98
CA VAL A 64 -8.23 -1.50 -19.32
C VAL A 64 -8.92 -0.38 -20.06
N TYR A 65 -9.71 0.41 -19.34
CA TYR A 65 -10.20 1.71 -19.83
C TYR A 65 -9.20 2.80 -19.52
N VAL A 66 -9.05 3.75 -20.44
CA VAL A 66 -8.17 4.91 -20.28
C VAL A 66 -9.02 6.17 -20.30
N ILE A 67 -8.95 6.94 -19.23
CA ILE A 67 -9.72 8.18 -19.06
C ILE A 67 -8.76 9.37 -19.15
N ASP A 68 -9.18 10.41 -19.87
CA ASP A 68 -8.58 11.73 -19.81
C ASP A 68 -9.15 12.49 -18.61
N PRO A 69 -8.35 12.79 -17.57
CA PRO A 69 -8.89 13.41 -16.36
C PRO A 69 -9.32 14.87 -16.54
N GLY A 70 -8.85 15.55 -17.60
CA GLY A 70 -9.24 16.93 -17.88
C GLY A 70 -10.66 17.05 -18.43
N SER A 71 -11.13 16.04 -19.17
CA SER A 71 -12.47 16.01 -19.79
C SER A 71 -13.41 14.99 -19.14
N GLY A 72 -12.91 14.07 -18.34
CA GLY A 72 -13.67 12.92 -17.83
C GLY A 72 -14.04 11.89 -18.92
N ALA A 73 -13.51 12.03 -20.13
CA ALA A 73 -13.85 11.15 -21.25
C ALA A 73 -12.99 9.88 -21.26
N VAL A 74 -13.61 8.74 -21.59
CA VAL A 74 -12.88 7.52 -21.98
C VAL A 74 -12.26 7.78 -23.36
N VAL A 75 -10.94 7.76 -23.44
CA VAL A 75 -10.16 8.07 -24.65
C VAL A 75 -9.55 6.85 -25.30
N ASP A 76 -9.48 5.73 -24.60
CA ASP A 76 -8.98 4.46 -25.13
C ASP A 76 -9.52 3.28 -24.31
N ARG A 77 -9.49 2.08 -24.91
CA ARG A 77 -9.80 0.81 -24.28
C ARG A 77 -9.03 -0.30 -24.98
N PHE A 78 -8.40 -1.18 -24.26
CA PHE A 78 -7.67 -2.31 -24.85
C PHE A 78 -7.74 -3.56 -23.96
N ALA A 79 -7.73 -4.71 -24.61
CA ALA A 79 -7.69 -6.00 -23.94
C ALA A 79 -6.32 -6.23 -23.27
N VAL A 80 -6.33 -6.90 -22.12
CA VAL A 80 -5.15 -7.32 -21.36
C VAL A 80 -5.28 -8.81 -20.99
N GLY A 81 -4.46 -9.28 -20.06
CA GLY A 81 -4.63 -10.62 -19.52
C GLY A 81 -5.93 -10.77 -18.72
N HIS A 82 -6.27 -12.03 -18.42
CA HIS A 82 -7.48 -12.38 -17.68
C HIS A 82 -7.48 -11.81 -16.25
N SER A 83 -8.68 -11.45 -15.78
CA SER A 83 -8.93 -10.96 -14.40
C SER A 83 -7.95 -9.87 -13.95
N PRO A 84 -7.82 -8.73 -14.69
CA PRO A 84 -6.89 -7.67 -14.34
C PRO A 84 -7.27 -7.03 -13.01
N GLN A 85 -6.27 -6.87 -12.11
CA GLN A 85 -6.47 -6.40 -10.74
C GLN A 85 -5.96 -4.97 -10.53
N HIS A 86 -4.69 -4.72 -10.85
CA HIS A 86 -4.06 -3.44 -10.56
C HIS A 86 -3.26 -2.93 -11.76
N VAL A 87 -3.17 -1.59 -11.88
CA VAL A 87 -2.19 -0.94 -12.76
C VAL A 87 -1.10 -0.34 -11.89
N VAL A 88 0.12 -0.86 -12.02
CA VAL A 88 1.23 -0.62 -11.10
C VAL A 88 2.39 0.04 -11.82
N PRO A 89 2.83 1.26 -11.41
CA PRO A 89 4.04 1.86 -11.95
C PRO A 89 5.28 1.03 -11.60
N SER A 90 6.15 0.79 -12.59
CA SER A 90 7.46 0.16 -12.37
C SER A 90 8.34 1.01 -11.46
N TRP A 91 9.34 0.39 -10.81
CA TRP A 91 10.26 1.09 -9.93
C TRP A 91 10.93 2.30 -10.59
N ASP A 92 11.35 2.15 -11.86
CA ASP A 92 12.03 3.18 -12.65
C ASP A 92 11.06 4.13 -13.39
N LEU A 93 9.74 3.98 -13.19
CA LEU A 93 8.66 4.82 -13.73
C LEU A 93 8.53 4.78 -15.26
N LYS A 94 9.10 3.78 -15.93
CA LYS A 94 9.11 3.67 -17.39
C LYS A 94 8.04 2.74 -17.96
N THR A 95 7.37 1.98 -17.09
CA THR A 95 6.34 1.02 -17.48
C THR A 95 5.21 1.06 -16.45
N LEU A 96 3.98 0.94 -16.91
CA LEU A 96 2.85 0.61 -16.05
C LEU A 96 2.51 -0.87 -16.27
N TRP A 97 2.48 -1.65 -15.20
CA TRP A 97 2.17 -3.08 -15.28
C TRP A 97 0.73 -3.35 -14.89
N VAL A 98 -0.04 -3.95 -15.78
CA VAL A 98 -1.36 -4.50 -15.43
C VAL A 98 -1.13 -5.90 -14.88
N THR A 99 -1.52 -6.12 -13.62
CA THR A 99 -1.50 -7.44 -13.00
C THR A 99 -2.84 -8.14 -13.25
N GLY A 100 -2.82 -9.44 -13.52
CA GLY A 100 -4.03 -10.25 -13.68
C GLY A 100 -3.93 -11.54 -12.87
N SER A 101 -4.90 -11.76 -12.00
CA SER A 101 -4.94 -12.94 -11.12
C SER A 101 -5.24 -14.23 -11.88
N ALA A 102 -4.76 -15.33 -11.32
CA ALA A 102 -5.22 -16.67 -11.72
C ALA A 102 -6.67 -16.86 -11.26
N ASP A 103 -7.53 -17.19 -12.19
CA ASP A 103 -8.95 -17.43 -11.92
C ASP A 103 -9.53 -18.48 -12.88
N ARG A 104 -10.49 -19.29 -12.39
CA ARG A 104 -11.24 -20.28 -13.19
C ARG A 104 -10.36 -21.18 -14.05
N GLY A 105 -9.21 -21.60 -13.51
CA GLY A 105 -8.26 -22.47 -14.22
C GLY A 105 -7.40 -21.76 -15.28
N ARG A 106 -7.48 -20.43 -15.40
CA ARG A 106 -6.59 -19.62 -16.20
C ARG A 106 -5.42 -19.11 -15.35
N PRO A 107 -4.22 -19.05 -15.90
CA PRO A 107 -3.05 -18.50 -15.20
C PRO A 107 -3.13 -16.98 -15.09
N GLY A 108 -2.36 -16.45 -14.16
CA GLY A 108 -2.15 -15.02 -14.03
C GLY A 108 -1.35 -14.41 -15.19
N SER A 109 -1.30 -13.09 -15.21
CA SER A 109 -0.64 -12.35 -16.29
C SER A 109 -0.03 -11.03 -15.81
N LEU A 110 0.95 -10.54 -16.58
CA LEU A 110 1.50 -9.19 -16.50
C LEU A 110 1.46 -8.56 -17.90
N THR A 111 0.72 -7.48 -18.07
CA THR A 111 0.69 -6.72 -19.33
C THR A 111 1.36 -5.38 -19.12
N PRO A 112 2.49 -5.08 -19.82
CA PRO A 112 3.11 -3.77 -19.75
C PRO A 112 2.33 -2.76 -20.56
N ILE A 113 2.25 -1.51 -20.07
CA ILE A 113 1.79 -0.34 -20.82
C ILE A 113 2.97 0.61 -20.91
N ASP A 114 3.26 1.11 -22.08
CA ASP A 114 4.17 2.25 -22.28
C ASP A 114 3.45 3.53 -21.85
N PRO A 115 3.87 4.20 -20.77
CA PRO A 115 3.15 5.35 -20.25
C PRO A 115 3.25 6.60 -21.15
N VAL A 116 4.17 6.64 -22.13
CA VAL A 116 4.30 7.74 -23.07
C VAL A 116 3.24 7.63 -24.18
N SER A 117 3.13 6.45 -24.79
CA SER A 117 2.13 6.20 -25.85
C SER A 117 0.76 5.81 -25.30
N GLY A 118 0.68 5.35 -24.06
CA GLY A 118 -0.51 4.78 -23.43
C GLY A 118 -0.91 3.41 -23.97
N LYS A 119 -0.06 2.75 -24.76
CA LYS A 119 -0.40 1.49 -25.46
C LYS A 119 0.15 0.27 -24.72
N PRO A 120 -0.61 -0.84 -24.72
CA PRO A 120 -0.16 -2.10 -24.13
C PRO A 120 0.91 -2.76 -24.98
N GLY A 121 1.87 -3.42 -24.33
CA GLY A 121 2.79 -4.35 -24.95
C GLY A 121 2.31 -5.79 -24.86
N ARG A 122 3.25 -6.73 -25.10
CA ARG A 122 2.95 -8.19 -25.05
C ARG A 122 2.69 -8.63 -23.62
N THR A 123 1.55 -9.26 -23.37
CA THR A 123 1.21 -9.91 -22.10
C THR A 123 2.15 -11.09 -21.82
N LEU A 124 2.68 -11.12 -20.61
CA LEU A 124 3.48 -12.20 -20.05
C LEU A 124 2.59 -13.12 -19.22
N ARG A 125 2.72 -14.41 -19.38
CA ARG A 125 2.04 -15.41 -18.54
C ARG A 125 2.86 -15.65 -17.26
N VAL A 126 2.18 -15.66 -16.12
CA VAL A 126 2.71 -16.02 -14.80
C VAL A 126 1.73 -16.97 -14.10
N ASP A 127 2.11 -17.53 -12.94
CA ASP A 127 1.22 -18.47 -12.23
C ASP A 127 0.01 -17.71 -11.67
N ASP A 128 0.25 -16.67 -10.87
CA ASP A 128 -0.75 -15.78 -10.30
C ASP A 128 -0.14 -14.38 -10.12
N ALA A 129 -0.91 -13.33 -10.35
CA ALA A 129 -0.44 -11.96 -10.22
C ALA A 129 -1.56 -11.04 -9.68
N TYR A 130 -1.87 -11.18 -8.40
CA TYR A 130 -2.84 -10.30 -7.77
C TYR A 130 -2.31 -8.85 -7.70
N ASN A 131 -1.09 -8.67 -7.20
CA ASN A 131 -0.47 -7.33 -7.08
C ASN A 131 1.03 -7.38 -7.38
N LEU A 132 1.64 -6.21 -7.55
CA LEU A 132 3.05 -6.05 -7.87
C LEU A 132 3.67 -4.96 -7.01
N TYR A 133 4.81 -5.27 -6.40
CA TYR A 133 5.63 -4.34 -5.65
C TYR A 133 7.08 -4.39 -6.15
N PHE A 134 7.91 -3.50 -5.61
CA PHE A 134 9.34 -3.48 -5.91
C PHE A 134 10.13 -3.36 -4.62
N THR A 135 11.28 -4.03 -4.55
CA THR A 135 12.20 -3.80 -3.42
C THR A 135 12.66 -2.34 -3.44
N PRO A 136 12.86 -1.70 -2.29
CA PRO A 136 13.27 -0.29 -2.23
C PRO A 136 14.57 0.03 -2.98
N ASP A 137 15.47 -0.95 -3.13
CA ASP A 137 16.70 -0.84 -3.92
C ASP A 137 16.49 -1.06 -5.44
N GLY A 138 15.26 -1.36 -5.87
CA GLY A 138 14.90 -1.59 -7.27
C GLY A 138 15.47 -2.87 -7.90
N ARG A 139 16.04 -3.80 -7.11
CA ARG A 139 16.68 -5.00 -7.64
C ARG A 139 15.72 -6.13 -7.96
N SER A 140 14.54 -6.12 -7.37
CA SER A 140 13.52 -7.14 -7.63
C SER A 140 12.13 -6.52 -7.68
N ALA A 141 11.32 -7.03 -8.60
CA ALA A 141 9.88 -6.94 -8.55
C ALA A 141 9.35 -8.05 -7.62
N LEU A 142 8.35 -7.74 -6.82
CA LEU A 142 7.69 -8.64 -5.86
C LEU A 142 6.29 -8.93 -6.37
N LEU A 143 6.12 -10.02 -7.12
CA LEU A 143 4.82 -10.45 -7.60
C LEU A 143 4.09 -11.17 -6.47
N VAL A 144 2.95 -10.64 -6.07
CA VAL A 144 2.09 -11.22 -5.04
C VAL A 144 1.17 -12.24 -5.68
N ALA A 145 1.45 -13.53 -5.45
CA ALA A 145 0.61 -14.64 -5.86
C ALA A 145 -0.29 -15.02 -4.68
N GLU A 146 -1.46 -14.37 -4.63
CA GLU A 146 -2.40 -14.43 -3.52
C GLU A 146 -2.92 -15.85 -3.27
N ALA A 147 -3.43 -16.49 -4.33
CA ALA A 147 -4.00 -17.83 -4.27
C ALA A 147 -2.95 -18.87 -3.82
N ASP A 148 -1.71 -18.68 -4.24
CA ASP A 148 -0.58 -19.56 -3.93
C ASP A 148 0.09 -19.27 -2.59
N ARG A 149 -0.24 -18.15 -1.95
CA ARG A 149 0.37 -17.68 -0.70
C ARG A 149 1.89 -17.60 -0.79
N LYS A 150 2.39 -16.97 -1.85
CA LYS A 150 3.82 -16.77 -2.10
C LYS A 150 4.10 -15.38 -2.67
N ILE A 151 5.33 -14.91 -2.51
CA ILE A 151 5.88 -13.75 -3.22
C ILE A 151 6.93 -14.29 -4.19
N GLU A 152 6.76 -13.99 -5.46
CA GLU A 152 7.76 -14.26 -6.47
C GLU A 152 8.66 -13.04 -6.66
N TYR A 153 9.94 -13.22 -6.42
CA TYR A 153 10.97 -12.23 -6.72
C TYR A 153 11.34 -12.36 -8.19
N ARG A 154 11.14 -11.29 -8.94
CA ARG A 154 11.37 -11.24 -10.37
C ARG A 154 12.33 -10.11 -10.73
N ASP A 155 13.03 -10.24 -11.83
CA ASP A 155 13.80 -9.14 -12.40
C ASP A 155 12.86 -7.97 -12.74
N PRO A 156 13.13 -6.73 -12.27
CA PRO A 156 12.17 -5.63 -12.35
C PRO A 156 11.92 -5.12 -13.77
N HIS A 157 12.77 -5.48 -14.75
CA HIS A 157 12.65 -5.05 -16.14
C HIS A 157 12.12 -6.16 -17.05
N THR A 158 12.57 -7.39 -16.84
CA THR A 158 12.21 -8.53 -17.71
C THR A 158 11.12 -9.43 -17.13
N MET A 159 10.78 -9.25 -15.87
CA MET A 159 9.86 -10.09 -15.08
C MET A 159 10.28 -11.57 -15.01
N ARG A 160 11.54 -11.89 -15.29
CA ARG A 160 12.08 -13.25 -15.14
C ARG A 160 12.18 -13.60 -13.66
N LEU A 161 11.69 -14.80 -13.30
CA LEU A 161 11.73 -15.31 -11.93
C LEU A 161 13.17 -15.41 -11.40
N GLN A 162 13.40 -14.88 -10.22
CA GLN A 162 14.70 -14.91 -9.49
C GLN A 162 14.62 -15.85 -8.29
N ALA A 163 13.53 -15.78 -7.51
CA ALA A 163 13.32 -16.61 -6.33
C ALA A 163 11.84 -16.62 -5.93
N VAL A 164 11.49 -17.52 -5.01
CA VAL A 164 10.15 -17.60 -4.42
C VAL A 164 10.26 -17.59 -2.89
N LEU A 165 9.40 -16.81 -2.26
CA LEU A 165 9.20 -16.82 -0.81
C LEU A 165 7.80 -17.34 -0.49
N PRO A 166 7.65 -18.55 0.03
CA PRO A 166 6.38 -19.01 0.57
C PRO A 166 5.97 -18.22 1.83
N VAL A 167 4.69 -17.86 1.92
CA VAL A 167 4.10 -17.17 3.08
C VAL A 167 2.88 -17.96 3.57
N PRO A 168 3.08 -19.21 4.04
CA PRO A 168 1.97 -20.17 4.26
C PRO A 168 0.99 -19.72 5.34
N GLY A 169 1.41 -18.89 6.29
CA GLY A 169 0.57 -18.32 7.35
C GLY A 169 -0.34 -17.17 6.89
N CYS A 170 -0.31 -16.78 5.61
CA CYS A 170 -1.02 -15.64 5.06
C CYS A 170 -1.98 -16.11 3.95
N ARG A 171 -3.26 -16.34 4.28
CA ARG A 171 -4.32 -16.59 3.30
C ARG A 171 -4.81 -15.24 2.77
N GLY A 172 -4.91 -15.11 1.45
CA GLY A 172 -5.20 -13.83 0.83
C GLY A 172 -4.05 -12.84 1.04
N LEU A 173 -2.82 -13.26 0.68
CA LEU A 173 -1.65 -12.38 0.67
C LEU A 173 -1.91 -11.24 -0.31
N ASN A 174 -2.05 -10.01 0.19
CA ASN A 174 -2.70 -8.95 -0.55
C ASN A 174 -1.82 -7.69 -0.68
N HIS A 175 -2.11 -6.65 0.11
CA HIS A 175 -1.47 -5.35 -0.01
C HIS A 175 -0.28 -5.18 0.94
N ALA A 176 0.62 -4.24 0.63
CA ALA A 176 1.80 -3.98 1.43
C ALA A 176 2.22 -2.50 1.42
N ASP A 177 2.88 -2.08 2.49
CA ASP A 177 3.75 -0.90 2.50
C ASP A 177 5.05 -1.20 3.27
N PHE A 178 6.06 -0.36 3.09
CA PHE A 178 7.44 -0.60 3.47
C PHE A 178 7.87 0.31 4.62
N ALA A 179 8.70 -0.21 5.50
CA ALA A 179 9.41 0.61 6.47
C ALA A 179 10.34 1.61 5.76
N PRO A 180 10.54 2.83 6.32
CA PRO A 180 11.34 3.87 5.67
C PRO A 180 12.80 3.47 5.41
N ASP A 181 13.36 2.61 6.26
CA ASP A 181 14.71 2.07 6.18
C ASP A 181 14.83 0.82 5.29
N ALA A 182 13.74 0.43 4.62
CA ALA A 182 13.65 -0.75 3.77
C ALA A 182 13.91 -2.10 4.50
N SER A 183 13.95 -2.12 5.83
CA SER A 183 14.27 -3.32 6.61
C SER A 183 13.16 -4.38 6.58
N TYR A 184 11.91 -3.95 6.37
CA TYR A 184 10.76 -4.85 6.21
C TYR A 184 9.60 -4.18 5.47
N ALA A 185 8.67 -5.00 5.02
CA ALA A 185 7.32 -4.61 4.62
C ALA A 185 6.29 -5.32 5.51
N ILE A 186 5.11 -4.72 5.67
CA ILE A 186 3.94 -5.36 6.27
C ILE A 186 2.95 -5.64 5.15
N PHE A 187 2.58 -6.92 5.01
CA PHE A 187 1.57 -7.41 4.08
C PHE A 187 0.29 -7.76 4.82
N THR A 188 -0.85 -7.51 4.19
CA THR A 188 -2.15 -7.96 4.68
C THR A 188 -2.43 -9.39 4.23
N CYS A 189 -3.13 -10.15 5.08
CA CYS A 189 -3.58 -11.52 4.86
C CYS A 189 -5.10 -11.50 4.92
N GLU A 190 -5.75 -11.16 3.81
CA GLU A 190 -7.17 -10.81 3.72
C GLU A 190 -8.10 -11.86 4.35
N PHE A 191 -7.84 -13.15 4.09
CA PHE A 191 -8.76 -14.25 4.43
C PHE A 191 -8.39 -15.01 5.71
N ASN A 192 -7.57 -14.45 6.58
CA ASN A 192 -7.29 -15.04 7.90
C ASN A 192 -6.84 -14.04 8.96
N ASP A 193 -7.42 -12.84 8.93
CA ASP A 193 -7.36 -11.84 10.01
C ASP A 193 -5.93 -11.48 10.44
N ARG A 194 -4.94 -11.55 9.52
CA ARG A 194 -3.53 -11.43 9.86
C ARG A 194 -2.79 -10.37 9.07
N LEU A 195 -1.66 -9.98 9.65
CA LEU A 195 -0.61 -9.27 8.94
C LEU A 195 0.64 -10.14 8.93
N ALA A 196 1.42 -10.07 7.85
CA ALA A 196 2.73 -10.70 7.73
C ALA A 196 3.82 -9.62 7.64
N LYS A 197 4.79 -9.66 8.56
CA LYS A 197 5.99 -8.82 8.51
C LYS A 197 7.09 -9.58 7.77
N ILE A 198 7.63 -9.01 6.71
CA ILE A 198 8.56 -9.67 5.80
C ILE A 198 9.81 -8.83 5.59
N ASP A 199 10.99 -9.40 5.83
CA ASP A 199 12.27 -8.88 5.36
C ASP A 199 12.38 -9.18 3.86
N VAL A 200 12.03 -8.18 3.05
CA VAL A 200 11.98 -8.36 1.59
C VAL A 200 13.36 -8.48 0.96
N THR A 201 14.39 -7.93 1.59
CA THR A 201 15.78 -8.05 1.11
C THR A 201 16.36 -9.42 1.39
N ARG A 202 16.14 -9.96 2.62
CA ARG A 202 16.60 -11.30 2.98
C ARG A 202 15.62 -12.41 2.63
N ARG A 203 14.48 -12.06 2.03
CA ARG A 203 13.43 -12.99 1.58
C ARG A 203 12.97 -13.91 2.72
N ARG A 204 12.55 -13.31 3.83
CA ARG A 204 12.22 -14.04 5.05
C ARG A 204 11.01 -13.45 5.76
N VAL A 205 10.05 -14.30 6.14
CA VAL A 205 8.96 -13.93 7.05
C VAL A 205 9.55 -13.71 8.43
N LEU A 206 9.33 -12.53 9.02
CA LEU A 206 9.79 -12.15 10.35
C LEU A 206 8.77 -12.50 11.44
N GLY A 207 7.49 -12.55 11.09
CA GLY A 207 6.42 -12.89 12.01
C GLY A 207 5.05 -12.56 11.44
N TYR A 208 4.04 -12.94 12.20
CA TYR A 208 2.63 -12.67 11.92
C TYR A 208 1.99 -11.96 13.11
N LEU A 209 1.00 -11.13 12.83
CA LEU A 209 0.13 -10.54 13.84
C LEU A 209 -1.32 -10.93 13.52
N GLU A 210 -2.00 -11.57 14.47
CA GLU A 210 -3.46 -11.70 14.42
C GLU A 210 -4.09 -10.39 14.87
N LEU A 211 -5.00 -9.85 14.05
CA LEU A 211 -5.65 -8.58 14.35
C LEU A 211 -6.65 -8.75 15.52
N PRO A 212 -6.61 -7.86 16.53
CA PRO A 212 -7.55 -7.92 17.65
C PRO A 212 -8.99 -7.81 17.20
N GLY A 213 -9.82 -8.78 17.58
CA GLY A 213 -11.23 -8.82 17.18
C GLY A 213 -11.48 -9.33 15.77
N GLY A 214 -10.46 -9.91 15.13
CA GLY A 214 -10.56 -10.46 13.77
C GLY A 214 -10.62 -9.39 12.69
N GLY A 215 -11.07 -9.78 11.52
CA GLY A 215 -11.30 -8.84 10.45
C GLY A 215 -11.00 -9.38 9.06
N MET A 216 -10.92 -8.47 8.11
CA MET A 216 -10.50 -8.71 6.73
C MET A 216 -9.59 -7.55 6.33
N PRO A 217 -8.27 -7.64 6.65
CA PRO A 217 -7.34 -6.55 6.34
C PRO A 217 -7.16 -6.41 4.84
N GLN A 218 -7.29 -5.18 4.35
CA GLN A 218 -7.21 -4.79 2.95
C GLN A 218 -5.95 -3.97 2.71
N ASP A 219 -6.09 -2.73 2.28
CA ASP A 219 -4.95 -1.85 2.02
C ASP A 219 -4.15 -1.51 3.29
N VAL A 220 -2.89 -1.20 3.11
CA VAL A 220 -1.98 -0.77 4.18
C VAL A 220 -1.14 0.42 3.73
N ARG A 221 -1.00 1.41 4.60
CA ARG A 221 -0.16 2.60 4.36
C ARG A 221 0.67 2.95 5.58
N MET A 222 1.92 3.30 5.32
CA MET A 222 2.80 3.91 6.31
C MET A 222 2.31 5.33 6.62
N ALA A 223 2.25 5.69 7.90
CA ALA A 223 2.01 7.07 8.29
C ALA A 223 3.24 7.95 8.04
N PRO A 224 3.06 9.30 7.96
CA PRO A 224 4.19 10.23 7.81
C PRO A 224 5.22 10.15 8.93
N ASP A 225 4.84 9.60 10.10
CA ASP A 225 5.76 9.40 11.23
C ASP A 225 6.85 8.35 10.97
N GLY A 226 6.75 7.61 9.86
CA GLY A 226 7.70 6.56 9.49
C GLY A 226 7.69 5.34 10.41
N ARG A 227 6.66 5.20 11.25
CA ARG A 227 6.58 4.16 12.28
C ARG A 227 5.25 3.40 12.28
N THR A 228 4.14 4.14 12.17
CA THR A 228 2.79 3.57 12.29
C THR A 228 2.27 3.13 10.92
N PHE A 229 1.83 1.89 10.79
CA PHE A 229 1.09 1.41 9.64
C PHE A 229 -0.40 1.53 9.91
N TYR A 230 -1.13 2.08 8.97
CA TYR A 230 -2.57 2.16 8.92
C TYR A 230 -3.05 1.01 8.04
N VAL A 231 -3.91 0.14 8.57
CA VAL A 231 -4.41 -1.06 7.90
C VAL A 231 -5.93 -0.97 7.80
N ALA A 232 -6.44 -0.89 6.60
CA ALA A 232 -7.88 -0.94 6.36
C ALA A 232 -8.44 -2.31 6.77
N ASN A 233 -9.49 -2.34 7.56
CA ASN A 233 -10.12 -3.57 8.02
C ASN A 233 -11.61 -3.58 7.65
N MET A 234 -11.92 -4.31 6.58
CA MET A 234 -13.24 -4.28 5.94
C MET A 234 -14.36 -4.79 6.86
N LEU A 235 -14.12 -5.84 7.64
CA LEU A 235 -15.15 -6.41 8.53
C LEU A 235 -15.31 -5.63 9.84
N ARG A 236 -14.36 -4.75 10.19
CA ARG A 236 -14.43 -3.92 11.39
C ARG A 236 -14.81 -2.47 11.13
N ASP A 237 -15.06 -2.10 9.88
CA ASP A 237 -15.49 -0.75 9.49
C ASP A 237 -14.53 0.35 9.96
N GLY A 238 -13.22 0.12 9.75
CA GLY A 238 -12.22 1.05 10.22
C GLY A 238 -10.79 0.67 9.87
N VAL A 239 -9.87 1.38 10.52
CA VAL A 239 -8.43 1.29 10.28
C VAL A 239 -7.73 0.87 11.55
N ASP A 240 -7.05 -0.27 11.54
CA ASP A 240 -6.14 -0.70 12.60
C ASP A 240 -4.82 0.09 12.51
N LEU A 241 -4.32 0.56 13.65
CA LEU A 241 -3.02 1.24 13.76
C LEU A 241 -2.01 0.27 14.32
N ILE A 242 -0.93 0.01 13.57
CA ILE A 242 0.08 -0.98 13.92
C ILE A 242 1.45 -0.31 14.07
N ASP A 243 2.10 -0.50 15.21
CA ASP A 243 3.50 -0.11 15.38
C ASP A 243 4.40 -1.05 14.57
N GLY A 244 4.99 -0.54 13.50
CA GLY A 244 5.74 -1.35 12.54
C GLY A 244 6.94 -2.09 13.14
N PRO A 245 7.83 -1.43 13.92
CA PRO A 245 8.97 -2.08 14.55
C PRO A 245 8.58 -3.28 15.40
N THR A 246 7.58 -3.16 16.27
CA THR A 246 7.18 -4.22 17.21
C THR A 246 6.09 -5.15 16.69
N LEU A 247 5.47 -4.79 15.54
CA LEU A 247 4.30 -5.48 14.98
C LEU A 247 3.17 -5.64 16.02
N ARG A 248 2.86 -4.55 16.73
CA ARG A 248 1.79 -4.53 17.77
C ARG A 248 0.69 -3.53 17.39
N PRO A 249 -0.57 -3.85 17.67
CA PRO A 249 -1.65 -2.89 17.52
C PRO A 249 -1.51 -1.76 18.55
N VAL A 250 -1.71 -0.51 18.11
CA VAL A 250 -1.58 0.69 18.96
C VAL A 250 -2.82 1.58 18.90
N GLY A 251 -3.85 1.19 18.17
CA GLY A 251 -5.11 1.91 18.10
C GLY A 251 -6.02 1.40 16.98
N PHE A 252 -7.21 1.99 16.93
CA PHE A 252 -8.20 1.75 15.90
C PHE A 252 -8.99 3.02 15.61
N ILE A 253 -9.33 3.27 14.34
CA ILE A 253 -10.14 4.41 13.91
C ILE A 253 -11.36 3.87 13.17
N HIS A 254 -12.57 4.10 13.70
CA HIS A 254 -13.80 3.82 12.98
C HIS A 254 -13.96 4.79 11.82
N THR A 255 -14.33 4.29 10.63
CA THR A 255 -14.49 5.10 9.41
C THR A 255 -15.88 4.91 8.79
N GLY A 256 -16.08 3.90 7.98
CA GLY A 256 -17.35 3.59 7.34
C GLY A 256 -17.43 2.12 6.94
N VAL A 257 -18.62 1.68 6.57
CA VAL A 257 -18.89 0.26 6.25
C VAL A 257 -18.00 -0.23 5.12
N GLY A 258 -17.27 -1.32 5.37
CA GLY A 258 -16.44 -1.97 4.36
C GLY A 258 -15.18 -1.19 4.03
N THR A 259 -14.42 -0.74 5.04
CA THR A 259 -13.16 -0.01 4.86
C THR A 259 -12.17 -0.80 4.01
N HIS A 260 -11.66 -0.17 2.93
CA HIS A 260 -10.86 -0.88 1.92
C HIS A 260 -9.59 -0.15 1.50
N GLY A 261 -9.65 0.94 0.74
CA GLY A 261 -8.49 1.64 0.18
C GLY A 261 -8.01 2.81 1.03
N LEU A 262 -6.70 3.06 1.05
CA LEU A 262 -6.04 4.09 1.87
C LEU A 262 -5.13 4.98 1.01
N TYR A 263 -5.38 6.30 0.96
CA TYR A 263 -4.67 7.23 0.06
C TYR A 263 -4.22 8.48 0.82
N PRO A 264 -2.92 8.65 1.07
CA PRO A 264 -2.38 9.86 1.68
C PRO A 264 -2.59 11.09 0.78
N SER A 265 -2.95 12.23 1.39
CA SER A 265 -2.95 13.52 0.70
C SER A 265 -1.53 13.93 0.31
N ARG A 266 -1.39 14.77 -0.72
CA ARG A 266 -0.06 15.17 -1.22
C ARG A 266 0.75 16.04 -0.26
N ASP A 267 0.10 16.66 0.70
CA ASP A 267 0.78 17.37 1.80
C ASP A 267 1.16 16.45 2.97
N GLY A 268 0.76 15.17 2.93
CA GLY A 268 1.00 14.19 3.99
C GLY A 268 0.22 14.46 5.28
N ALA A 269 -0.78 15.37 5.27
CA ALA A 269 -1.54 15.71 6.47
C ALA A 269 -2.76 14.79 6.68
N LYS A 270 -3.36 14.27 5.59
CA LYS A 270 -4.61 13.53 5.62
C LYS A 270 -4.45 12.14 4.99
N LEU A 271 -5.36 11.24 5.39
CA LEU A 271 -5.57 9.95 4.76
C LEU A 271 -7.01 9.86 4.29
N TYR A 272 -7.21 9.67 2.99
CA TYR A 272 -8.51 9.36 2.42
C TYR A 272 -8.74 7.86 2.53
N VAL A 273 -9.85 7.47 3.13
CA VAL A 273 -10.22 6.08 3.40
C VAL A 273 -11.46 5.74 2.61
N ALA A 274 -11.33 4.86 1.61
CA ALA A 274 -12.46 4.36 0.85
C ALA A 274 -13.23 3.33 1.66
N ASN A 275 -14.53 3.54 1.83
CA ASN A 275 -15.45 2.64 2.51
C ASN A 275 -16.43 2.10 1.48
N ARG A 276 -16.33 0.81 1.17
CA ARG A 276 -17.01 0.16 0.05
C ARG A 276 -18.54 0.03 0.23
N GLY A 277 -19.07 0.31 1.44
CA GLY A 277 -20.49 0.09 1.76
C GLY A 277 -20.88 -1.39 1.78
N SER A 278 -19.91 -2.29 1.84
CA SER A 278 -20.11 -3.73 1.81
C SER A 278 -18.96 -4.46 2.48
N HIS A 279 -19.27 -5.56 3.16
CA HIS A 279 -18.29 -6.51 3.73
C HIS A 279 -17.97 -7.68 2.76
N HIS A 280 -18.39 -7.60 1.51
CA HIS A 280 -18.16 -8.64 0.52
C HIS A 280 -17.05 -8.21 -0.47
N VAL A 281 -16.25 -9.17 -0.88
CA VAL A 281 -15.22 -8.98 -1.92
C VAL A 281 -15.82 -9.03 -3.32
N ASP A 282 -16.95 -9.74 -3.47
CA ASP A 282 -17.66 -9.94 -4.73
C ASP A 282 -19.17 -9.66 -4.57
N GLY A 283 -19.84 -9.50 -5.71
CA GLY A 283 -21.30 -9.43 -5.80
C GLY A 283 -21.84 -8.03 -6.10
N PRO A 284 -23.17 -7.87 -6.06
CA PRO A 284 -23.83 -6.60 -6.37
C PRO A 284 -23.55 -5.55 -5.28
N PRO A 285 -23.78 -4.26 -5.59
CA PRO A 285 -23.73 -3.17 -4.61
C PRO A 285 -24.67 -3.48 -3.43
N ARG A 286 -24.22 -3.25 -2.19
CA ARG A 286 -24.95 -3.67 -0.99
C ARG A 286 -25.29 -2.57 -0.01
N GLY A 287 -24.70 -1.41 -0.16
CA GLY A 287 -24.92 -0.31 0.75
C GLY A 287 -24.43 1.01 0.17
N GLN A 288 -24.45 2.03 1.00
CA GLN A 288 -23.92 3.32 0.63
C GLN A 288 -22.44 3.39 0.97
N GLY A 289 -21.62 3.54 -0.05
CA GLY A 289 -20.19 3.80 0.11
C GLY A 289 -19.92 5.24 0.52
N SER A 290 -18.72 5.46 1.00
CA SER A 290 -18.24 6.79 1.43
C SER A 290 -16.72 6.89 1.37
N VAL A 291 -16.22 8.12 1.51
CA VAL A 291 -14.80 8.38 1.77
C VAL A 291 -14.67 9.12 3.09
N SER A 292 -13.95 8.54 4.05
CA SER A 292 -13.61 9.20 5.31
C SER A 292 -12.27 9.91 5.18
N VAL A 293 -12.18 11.15 5.68
CA VAL A 293 -10.95 11.93 5.75
C VAL A 293 -10.40 11.84 7.16
N VAL A 294 -9.28 11.15 7.32
CA VAL A 294 -8.60 10.99 8.60
C VAL A 294 -7.41 11.95 8.68
N ASP A 295 -7.28 12.65 9.77
CA ASP A 295 -6.12 13.49 10.07
C ASP A 295 -5.03 12.64 10.71
N PHE A 296 -3.83 12.63 10.13
CA PHE A 296 -2.72 11.84 10.63
C PHE A 296 -2.20 12.29 11.99
N ALA A 297 -2.24 13.58 12.28
CA ALA A 297 -1.72 14.14 13.54
C ALA A 297 -2.62 13.80 14.73
N THR A 298 -3.95 13.92 14.55
CA THR A 298 -4.94 13.66 15.61
C THR A 298 -5.43 12.22 15.62
N ARG A 299 -5.22 11.47 14.52
CA ARG A 299 -5.72 10.10 14.30
C ARG A 299 -7.24 10.01 14.42
N ARG A 300 -7.95 11.00 13.87
CA ARG A 300 -9.41 11.09 13.92
C ARG A 300 -9.99 11.34 12.54
N VAL A 301 -11.20 10.85 12.32
CA VAL A 301 -12.01 11.22 11.16
C VAL A 301 -12.47 12.67 11.35
N GLU A 302 -12.13 13.55 10.41
CA GLU A 302 -12.56 14.95 10.39
C GLU A 302 -13.90 15.10 9.65
N ARG A 303 -14.10 14.33 8.60
CA ARG A 303 -15.31 14.35 7.77
C ARG A 303 -15.47 13.04 7.03
N THR A 304 -16.69 12.78 6.57
CA THR A 304 -17.00 11.67 5.68
C THR A 304 -17.85 12.19 4.53
N TRP A 305 -17.46 11.84 3.29
CA TRP A 305 -18.17 12.18 2.07
C TRP A 305 -18.98 10.96 1.60
N PRO A 306 -20.32 11.03 1.60
CA PRO A 306 -21.15 9.93 1.10
C PRO A 306 -21.08 9.88 -0.43
N ILE A 307 -21.05 8.68 -1.00
CA ILE A 307 -21.26 8.47 -2.44
C ILE A 307 -22.77 8.43 -2.70
N LEU A 308 -23.33 9.54 -3.14
CA LEU A 308 -24.77 9.67 -3.33
C LEU A 308 -25.30 8.67 -4.39
N GLY A 309 -26.42 8.05 -4.12
CA GLY A 309 -27.03 7.03 -4.97
C GLY A 309 -26.42 5.63 -4.79
N GLY A 310 -25.87 5.32 -3.62
CA GLY A 310 -25.11 4.10 -3.33
C GLY A 310 -23.63 4.31 -3.59
N GLY A 311 -22.96 3.26 -3.98
CA GLY A 311 -21.57 3.35 -4.39
C GLY A 311 -20.65 2.40 -3.63
N SER A 312 -19.62 1.97 -4.31
CA SER A 312 -18.65 1.01 -3.79
C SER A 312 -17.22 1.50 -4.07
N PRO A 313 -16.79 2.67 -3.52
CA PRO A 313 -15.43 3.17 -3.73
C PRO A 313 -14.42 2.15 -3.22
N ASP A 314 -13.46 1.85 -4.06
CA ASP A 314 -12.55 0.73 -3.87
C ASP A 314 -11.08 1.19 -3.94
N MET A 315 -10.37 0.87 -5.01
CA MET A 315 -8.96 1.14 -5.18
C MET A 315 -8.69 2.28 -6.17
N GLY A 316 -7.62 3.02 -5.91
CA GLY A 316 -7.22 4.10 -6.80
C GLY A 316 -6.04 4.91 -6.28
N ASN A 317 -6.04 6.22 -6.52
CA ASN A 317 -5.08 7.15 -5.93
C ASN A 317 -5.41 8.63 -6.14
N VAL A 318 -4.62 9.48 -5.50
CA VAL A 318 -4.75 10.94 -5.55
C VAL A 318 -4.02 11.48 -6.78
N SER A 319 -4.60 12.48 -7.45
CA SER A 319 -3.96 13.20 -8.56
C SER A 319 -2.61 13.81 -8.16
N ALA A 320 -1.79 14.14 -9.14
CA ALA A 320 -0.43 14.66 -8.91
C ALA A 320 -0.41 15.98 -8.14
N ASP A 321 -1.42 16.82 -8.36
CA ASP A 321 -1.61 18.11 -7.68
C ASP A 321 -2.35 18.01 -6.34
N GLY A 322 -2.90 16.82 -6.03
CA GLY A 322 -3.64 16.56 -4.80
C GLY A 322 -5.10 17.01 -4.81
N THR A 323 -5.61 17.54 -5.93
CA THR A 323 -6.96 18.13 -5.98
C THR A 323 -8.07 17.13 -6.17
N GLN A 324 -7.75 15.93 -6.68
CA GLN A 324 -8.72 14.89 -7.00
C GLN A 324 -8.28 13.53 -6.43
N LEU A 325 -9.24 12.80 -5.89
CA LEU A 325 -9.13 11.40 -5.53
C LEU A 325 -9.89 10.57 -6.56
N TRP A 326 -9.19 9.65 -7.22
CA TRP A 326 -9.75 8.76 -8.24
C TRP A 326 -9.89 7.36 -7.65
N LEU A 327 -11.12 6.83 -7.62
CA LEU A 327 -11.43 5.51 -7.08
C LEU A 327 -12.27 4.70 -8.06
N SER A 328 -11.98 3.42 -8.19
CA SER A 328 -12.89 2.49 -8.87
C SER A 328 -14.16 2.31 -8.04
N GLY A 329 -15.30 2.22 -8.71
CA GLY A 329 -16.59 1.85 -8.13
C GLY A 329 -16.86 0.39 -8.44
N ARG A 330 -16.28 -0.52 -7.63
CA ARG A 330 -16.15 -1.95 -7.93
C ARG A 330 -17.45 -2.63 -8.34
N PHE A 331 -18.55 -2.33 -7.64
CA PHE A 331 -19.85 -2.96 -7.91
C PHE A 331 -20.78 -2.07 -8.76
N ASP A 332 -20.37 -0.84 -9.06
CA ASP A 332 -21.17 0.12 -9.81
C ASP A 332 -20.72 0.26 -11.27
N ASN A 333 -19.56 -0.35 -11.64
CA ASN A 333 -18.99 -0.26 -12.97
C ASN A 333 -18.69 1.19 -13.41
N VAL A 334 -18.19 2.00 -12.48
CA VAL A 334 -17.81 3.38 -12.69
C VAL A 334 -16.44 3.68 -12.09
N VAL A 335 -15.88 4.80 -12.47
CA VAL A 335 -14.82 5.47 -11.71
C VAL A 335 -15.43 6.68 -11.02
N TYR A 336 -15.09 6.88 -9.75
CA TYR A 336 -15.39 8.09 -9.01
C TYR A 336 -14.22 9.06 -9.12
N GLU A 337 -14.49 10.26 -9.59
CA GLU A 337 -13.63 11.42 -9.49
C GLU A 337 -14.15 12.29 -8.34
N ILE A 338 -13.36 12.48 -7.30
CA ILE A 338 -13.77 13.12 -6.05
C ILE A 338 -12.89 14.35 -5.80
N ASP A 339 -13.48 15.53 -5.73
CA ASP A 339 -12.78 16.77 -5.32
C ASP A 339 -12.34 16.64 -3.86
N THR A 340 -11.03 16.70 -3.59
CA THR A 340 -10.47 16.45 -2.26
C THR A 340 -10.74 17.55 -1.24
N ARG A 341 -11.20 18.70 -1.68
CA ARG A 341 -11.56 19.83 -0.81
C ARG A 341 -13.04 19.78 -0.41
N THR A 342 -13.93 19.45 -1.34
CA THR A 342 -15.38 19.52 -1.16
C THR A 342 -16.05 18.17 -0.96
N GLY A 343 -15.44 17.08 -1.48
CA GLY A 343 -16.04 15.76 -1.53
C GLY A 343 -17.08 15.60 -2.63
N GLN A 344 -17.19 16.55 -3.57
CA GLN A 344 -18.03 16.37 -4.74
C GLN A 344 -17.56 15.20 -5.59
N VAL A 345 -18.52 14.40 -6.07
CA VAL A 345 -18.26 13.16 -6.80
C VAL A 345 -18.84 13.26 -8.21
N ALA A 346 -17.99 13.06 -9.22
CA ALA A 346 -18.42 12.71 -10.57
C ALA A 346 -18.29 11.19 -10.78
N LYS A 347 -19.12 10.62 -11.68
CA LYS A 347 -19.13 9.19 -12.02
C LYS A 347 -18.88 9.03 -13.50
N ILE A 348 -17.89 8.22 -13.85
CA ILE A 348 -17.49 7.94 -15.24
C ILE A 348 -17.71 6.44 -15.48
N PRO A 349 -18.64 6.04 -16.39
CA PRO A 349 -18.87 4.63 -16.71
C PRO A 349 -17.62 3.98 -17.33
N VAL A 350 -17.33 2.74 -16.88
CA VAL A 350 -16.21 1.92 -17.38
C VAL A 350 -16.68 0.46 -17.56
N GLY A 351 -15.76 -0.48 -17.66
CA GLY A 351 -16.06 -1.90 -17.78
C GLY A 351 -16.61 -2.54 -16.48
N HIS A 352 -16.65 -3.86 -16.47
CA HIS A 352 -17.26 -4.58 -15.37
C HIS A 352 -16.27 -4.88 -14.24
N MET A 353 -16.64 -4.46 -13.02
CA MET A 353 -15.91 -4.70 -11.79
C MET A 353 -14.51 -4.03 -11.81
N PRO A 354 -14.43 -2.69 -12.01
CA PRO A 354 -13.16 -1.98 -11.95
C PRO A 354 -12.49 -2.13 -10.60
N HIS A 355 -11.13 -2.19 -10.58
CA HIS A 355 -10.37 -2.39 -9.34
C HIS A 355 -9.21 -1.40 -9.24
N GLY A 356 -7.99 -1.86 -9.08
CA GLY A 356 -6.82 -1.06 -8.75
C GLY A 356 -6.39 -0.09 -9.85
N LEU A 357 -7.16 0.98 -10.06
CA LEU A 357 -6.85 2.01 -11.03
C LEU A 357 -5.63 2.84 -10.63
N THR A 358 -4.98 3.43 -11.63
CA THR A 358 -3.86 4.37 -11.43
C THR A 358 -4.10 5.62 -12.26
N ILE A 359 -4.11 6.81 -11.61
CA ILE A 359 -3.88 8.07 -12.31
C ILE A 359 -2.37 8.28 -12.44
N TRP A 360 -1.90 8.54 -13.65
CA TRP A 360 -0.49 8.70 -13.97
C TRP A 360 -0.28 9.99 -14.78
N PRO A 361 0.84 10.76 -14.57
CA PRO A 361 1.95 10.48 -13.64
C PRO A 361 1.64 10.83 -12.18
N GLN A 362 2.43 10.26 -11.27
CA GLN A 362 2.39 10.56 -9.85
C GLN A 362 3.70 11.16 -9.34
N PRO A 363 3.66 12.02 -8.29
CA PRO A 363 4.86 12.50 -7.63
C PRO A 363 5.64 11.36 -6.98
N GLY A 364 6.97 11.45 -7.02
CA GLY A 364 7.89 10.48 -6.46
C GLY A 364 9.09 10.23 -7.37
N ARG A 365 10.18 9.77 -6.78
CA ARG A 365 11.42 9.43 -7.49
C ARG A 365 11.39 8.00 -8.03
N HIS A 366 10.72 7.11 -7.33
CA HIS A 366 10.52 5.72 -7.71
C HIS A 366 9.22 5.17 -7.11
N SER A 367 8.73 4.09 -7.68
CA SER A 367 7.55 3.37 -7.20
C SER A 367 7.96 2.14 -6.39
N LEU A 368 7.33 1.93 -5.25
CA LEU A 368 7.41 0.66 -4.52
C LEU A 368 6.28 -0.30 -4.91
N GLY A 369 5.43 0.10 -5.86
CA GLY A 369 4.39 -0.75 -6.40
C GLY A 369 2.97 -0.36 -6.01
N HIS A 370 2.06 -1.33 -6.07
CA HIS A 370 0.63 -1.15 -5.95
C HIS A 370 0.13 -0.02 -6.86
N THR A 371 -0.99 0.61 -6.60
CA THR A 371 -1.51 1.74 -7.42
C THR A 371 -0.74 3.06 -7.21
N GLY A 372 0.33 3.08 -6.42
CA GLY A 372 1.14 4.28 -6.22
C GLY A 372 1.70 4.42 -4.80
N VAL A 373 2.35 3.38 -4.29
CA VAL A 373 3.25 3.52 -3.14
C VAL A 373 4.54 4.18 -3.64
N MET A 374 4.49 5.49 -3.79
CA MET A 374 5.60 6.29 -4.30
C MET A 374 6.55 6.72 -3.17
N ARG A 375 7.85 6.90 -3.52
CA ARG A 375 8.87 7.43 -2.61
C ARG A 375 9.78 8.46 -3.32
#